data_961c85b0c341c3a54d6fa619903e2fd1
#
_entry.id   961c85b0c341c3a54d6fa619903e2fd1
#
_cell.length_a   1.000
_cell.length_b   1.000
_cell.length_c   1.000
_cell.angle_alpha   90.00
_cell.angle_beta   90.00
_cell.angle_gamma   90.00
#
_symmetry.space_group_name_H-M   'P 1'
#
loop_
_entity.id
_entity.type
_entity.pdbx_description
1 polymer ?
#
loop_
_entity_poly.entity_id
_entity_poly.type
_entity_poly.pdbx_seq_one_letter_code
_entity_poly.pdbx_strand_id
1 'polypeptide(L)'
;NEVVDYVIDNDMYAIINVHHDDYTWLNPSKADEAAVKAKLVSIWEQLSDRFKNYDQHLLFEGMNEPRIIGGQDEWTGGTAEEREVINHLFQAFVDTVRKSGGNNSSRALIITSHAASIEADAVNDIVVPDDDRIIVSIHYYSPWDFAGGENGKSDWGSDSEKKDLDKGFDFLKSKFIDKGVPVIIGEFGATNKNNDSVRASYMEYYVKSAKSRGITCFIWDNGTKDEFGLLDRNSLTWYFKNVVDAAVKGAK
;
A
#
# COMPACT_ATOMS: atom_id res chain seq x y z
N ASN A 1 -1.97 -18.66 -8.97
CA ASN A 1 -3.38 -18.55 -9.33
C ASN A 1 -4.30 -18.90 -8.16
N GLU A 2 -4.10 -20.05 -7.54
CA GLU A 2 -4.98 -20.62 -6.51
C GLU A 2 -5.42 -19.57 -5.45
N VAL A 3 -4.50 -18.79 -4.89
CA VAL A 3 -4.84 -17.74 -3.89
C VAL A 3 -5.68 -16.63 -4.52
N VAL A 4 -5.35 -16.21 -5.74
CA VAL A 4 -6.15 -15.19 -6.46
C VAL A 4 -7.56 -15.71 -6.72
N ASP A 5 -7.68 -16.95 -7.14
CA ASP A 5 -8.96 -17.59 -7.41
C ASP A 5 -9.81 -17.65 -6.12
N TYR A 6 -9.23 -18.00 -4.97
CA TYR A 6 -9.93 -17.97 -3.68
C TYR A 6 -10.47 -16.59 -3.33
N VAL A 7 -9.74 -15.52 -3.61
CA VAL A 7 -10.19 -14.15 -3.33
C VAL A 7 -11.35 -13.78 -4.25
N ILE A 8 -11.22 -14.03 -5.55
CA ILE A 8 -12.23 -13.68 -6.56
C ILE A 8 -13.51 -14.52 -6.40
N ASP A 9 -13.38 -15.82 -6.12
CA ASP A 9 -14.52 -16.72 -5.88
C ASP A 9 -15.35 -16.32 -4.65
N ASN A 10 -14.79 -15.50 -3.76
CA ASN A 10 -15.50 -14.91 -2.63
C ASN A 10 -15.98 -13.46 -2.88
N ASP A 11 -16.07 -13.03 -4.15
CA ASP A 11 -16.53 -11.70 -4.55
C ASP A 11 -15.68 -10.57 -3.93
N MET A 12 -14.38 -10.80 -3.80
CA MET A 12 -13.42 -9.84 -3.26
C MET A 12 -12.44 -9.37 -4.34
N TYR A 13 -11.80 -8.25 -4.12
CA TYR A 13 -10.71 -7.74 -4.96
C TYR A 13 -9.38 -8.33 -4.51
N ALA A 14 -8.55 -8.75 -5.47
CA ALA A 14 -7.18 -9.19 -5.25
C ALA A 14 -6.19 -8.15 -5.80
N ILE A 15 -5.13 -7.87 -5.06
CA ILE A 15 -3.98 -7.08 -5.54
C ILE A 15 -2.77 -8.00 -5.55
N ILE A 16 -2.08 -8.08 -6.70
CA ILE A 16 -0.78 -8.75 -6.83
C ILE A 16 0.29 -7.69 -6.95
N ASN A 17 1.37 -7.81 -6.18
CA ASN A 17 2.52 -6.91 -6.26
C ASN A 17 3.87 -7.64 -6.26
N VAL A 18 4.93 -6.88 -6.58
CA VAL A 18 6.32 -7.24 -6.30
C VAL A 18 6.64 -6.69 -4.91
N HIS A 19 6.71 -7.58 -3.89
CA HIS A 19 6.64 -7.16 -2.48
C HIS A 19 8.02 -6.91 -1.84
N HIS A 20 8.73 -7.92 -1.37
CA HIS A 20 9.99 -7.77 -0.62
C HIS A 20 11.27 -7.85 -1.48
N ASP A 21 11.18 -7.52 -2.76
CA ASP A 21 12.31 -7.60 -3.69
C ASP A 21 13.34 -6.47 -3.53
N ASP A 22 12.99 -5.43 -2.78
CA ASP A 22 13.88 -4.37 -2.29
C ASP A 22 15.03 -4.90 -1.42
N TYR A 23 14.84 -6.01 -0.71
CA TYR A 23 15.91 -6.72 0.01
C TYR A 23 16.87 -7.51 -0.89
N THR A 24 16.61 -7.60 -2.17
CA THR A 24 17.40 -8.47 -3.07
C THR A 24 17.89 -7.77 -4.33
N TRP A 25 17.03 -7.34 -5.22
CA TRP A 25 17.41 -6.80 -6.53
C TRP A 25 16.74 -5.46 -6.88
N LEU A 26 15.66 -5.10 -6.21
CA LEU A 26 14.92 -3.88 -6.49
C LEU A 26 15.60 -2.70 -5.77
N ASN A 27 16.72 -2.25 -6.33
CA ASN A 27 17.47 -1.10 -5.84
C ASN A 27 17.22 0.09 -6.78
N PRO A 28 16.40 1.10 -6.39
CA PRO A 28 16.05 2.22 -7.26
C PRO A 28 17.17 3.29 -7.34
N SER A 29 18.43 2.86 -7.43
CA SER A 29 19.55 3.75 -7.71
C SER A 29 19.69 4.00 -9.21
N LYS A 30 20.25 5.15 -9.58
CA LYS A 30 20.54 5.48 -10.99
C LYS A 30 21.51 4.49 -11.63
N ALA A 31 22.44 3.96 -10.83
CA ALA A 31 23.44 2.99 -11.30
C ALA A 31 22.80 1.65 -11.68
N ASP A 32 21.75 1.22 -10.96
CA ASP A 32 21.10 -0.06 -11.14
C ASP A 32 19.81 0.02 -11.99
N GLU A 33 19.32 1.23 -12.31
CA GLU A 33 18.05 1.48 -12.98
C GLU A 33 17.81 0.57 -14.19
N ALA A 34 18.78 0.43 -15.08
CA ALA A 34 18.63 -0.37 -16.29
C ALA A 34 18.42 -1.86 -15.99
N ALA A 35 19.19 -2.40 -15.03
CA ALA A 35 19.09 -3.82 -14.63
C ALA A 35 17.80 -4.10 -13.87
N VAL A 36 17.43 -3.22 -12.94
CA VAL A 36 16.19 -3.29 -12.17
C VAL A 36 14.98 -3.22 -13.10
N LYS A 37 14.97 -2.25 -14.02
CA LYS A 37 13.92 -2.10 -15.03
C LYS A 37 13.76 -3.35 -15.88
N ALA A 38 14.85 -3.91 -16.40
CA ALA A 38 14.80 -5.12 -17.22
C ALA A 38 14.18 -6.31 -16.47
N LYS A 39 14.55 -6.48 -15.20
CA LYS A 39 14.00 -7.55 -14.36
C LYS A 39 12.53 -7.32 -14.03
N LEU A 40 12.15 -6.10 -13.63
CA LEU A 40 10.77 -5.72 -13.34
C LEU A 40 9.86 -5.95 -14.56
N VAL A 41 10.28 -5.52 -15.75
CA VAL A 41 9.57 -5.76 -17.02
C VAL A 41 9.39 -7.25 -17.25
N SER A 42 10.45 -8.06 -17.12
CA SER A 42 10.36 -9.51 -17.32
C SER A 42 9.39 -10.21 -16.36
N ILE A 43 9.29 -9.74 -15.10
CA ILE A 43 8.31 -10.25 -14.13
C ILE A 43 6.90 -9.88 -14.57
N TRP A 44 6.68 -8.61 -14.91
CA TRP A 44 5.34 -8.13 -15.29
C TRP A 44 4.87 -8.65 -16.67
N GLU A 45 5.78 -8.96 -17.59
CA GLU A 45 5.42 -9.68 -18.82
C GLU A 45 4.82 -11.05 -18.50
N GLN A 46 5.43 -11.83 -17.60
CA GLN A 46 4.95 -13.14 -17.20
C GLN A 46 3.62 -13.06 -16.42
N LEU A 47 3.51 -12.15 -15.45
CA LEU A 47 2.28 -11.95 -14.68
C LEU A 47 1.14 -11.46 -15.58
N SER A 48 1.42 -10.52 -16.46
CA SER A 48 0.43 -9.97 -17.39
C SER A 48 -0.10 -11.03 -18.35
N ASP A 49 0.77 -11.87 -18.91
CA ASP A 49 0.32 -12.98 -19.78
C ASP A 49 -0.49 -14.02 -19.00
N ARG A 50 -0.05 -14.34 -17.78
CA ARG A 50 -0.72 -15.32 -16.92
C ARG A 50 -2.12 -14.91 -16.52
N PHE A 51 -2.33 -13.63 -16.19
CA PHE A 51 -3.56 -13.11 -15.63
C PHE A 51 -4.40 -12.26 -16.60
N LYS A 52 -4.05 -12.22 -17.88
CA LYS A 52 -4.70 -11.32 -18.87
C LYS A 52 -6.21 -11.53 -19.04
N ASN A 53 -6.73 -12.71 -18.70
CA ASN A 53 -8.14 -13.06 -18.82
C ASN A 53 -8.93 -12.88 -17.50
N TYR A 54 -8.26 -12.54 -16.40
CA TYR A 54 -8.93 -12.23 -15.14
C TYR A 54 -9.64 -10.87 -15.27
N ASP A 55 -10.79 -10.75 -14.63
CA ASP A 55 -11.63 -9.56 -14.70
C ASP A 55 -11.12 -8.39 -13.81
N GLN A 56 -11.95 -7.40 -13.59
CA GLN A 56 -11.63 -6.19 -12.83
C GLN A 56 -11.44 -6.42 -11.32
N HIS A 57 -11.75 -7.60 -10.78
CA HIS A 57 -11.48 -7.92 -9.36
C HIS A 57 -10.00 -8.16 -9.09
N LEU A 58 -9.20 -8.38 -10.13
CA LEU A 58 -7.75 -8.48 -10.00
C LEU A 58 -7.08 -7.16 -10.41
N LEU A 59 -6.35 -6.55 -9.49
CA LEU A 59 -5.52 -5.35 -9.69
C LEU A 59 -4.05 -5.73 -9.65
N PHE A 60 -3.20 -4.92 -10.30
CA PHE A 60 -1.75 -5.08 -10.25
C PHE A 60 -1.11 -3.86 -9.60
N GLU A 61 -0.24 -4.09 -8.64
CA GLU A 61 0.60 -3.08 -7.99
C GLU A 61 2.05 -3.30 -8.38
N GLY A 62 2.66 -2.32 -9.03
CA GLY A 62 3.95 -2.47 -9.67
C GLY A 62 5.07 -2.91 -8.74
N MET A 63 5.15 -2.27 -7.58
CA MET A 63 6.12 -2.52 -6.50
C MET A 63 5.48 -2.14 -5.16
N ASN A 64 5.90 -2.78 -4.06
CA ASN A 64 5.38 -2.54 -2.72
C ASN A 64 5.97 -1.27 -2.07
N GLU A 65 7.21 -1.31 -1.63
CA GLU A 65 7.90 -0.22 -0.93
C GLU A 65 9.28 0.03 -1.55
N PRO A 66 9.35 0.46 -2.81
CA PRO A 66 10.64 0.60 -3.51
C PRO A 66 11.52 1.64 -2.81
N ARG A 67 12.71 1.21 -2.35
CA ARG A 67 13.68 2.04 -1.63
C ARG A 67 15.08 1.43 -1.65
N ILE A 68 16.08 2.20 -1.27
CA ILE A 68 17.44 1.68 -1.03
C ILE A 68 17.55 1.27 0.44
N ILE A 69 17.66 -0.02 0.70
CA ILE A 69 17.78 -0.58 2.05
C ILE A 69 19.06 -0.07 2.72
N GLY A 70 18.95 0.43 3.94
CA GLY A 70 20.05 0.99 4.72
C GLY A 70 20.53 2.36 4.23
N GLY A 71 19.85 2.96 3.27
CA GLY A 71 20.08 4.34 2.84
C GLY A 71 19.77 5.35 3.94
N GLN A 72 20.47 6.50 3.94
CA GLN A 72 20.24 7.54 4.95
C GLN A 72 18.80 8.06 4.93
N ASP A 73 18.20 8.14 3.76
CA ASP A 73 16.84 8.70 3.56
C ASP A 73 15.78 7.59 3.35
N GLU A 74 16.09 6.33 3.73
CA GLU A 74 15.24 5.15 3.51
C GLU A 74 13.78 5.38 3.92
N TRP A 75 13.55 6.01 5.08
CA TRP A 75 12.22 6.23 5.65
C TRP A 75 11.79 7.70 5.70
N THR A 76 12.58 8.59 5.10
CA THR A 76 12.31 10.04 5.09
C THR A 76 11.97 10.59 3.70
N GLY A 77 11.58 9.70 2.78
CA GLY A 77 11.11 10.04 1.44
C GLY A 77 12.16 9.87 0.34
N GLY A 78 13.34 9.31 0.64
CA GLY A 78 14.39 9.06 -0.34
C GLY A 78 15.01 10.31 -0.93
N THR A 79 15.98 10.14 -1.81
CA THR A 79 16.56 11.22 -2.60
C THR A 79 15.72 11.53 -3.84
N ALA A 80 15.90 12.72 -4.43
CA ALA A 80 15.25 13.07 -5.70
C ALA A 80 15.62 12.10 -6.84
N GLU A 81 16.85 11.58 -6.85
CA GLU A 81 17.31 10.59 -7.83
C GLU A 81 16.56 9.25 -7.68
N GLU A 82 16.40 8.75 -6.45
CA GLU A 82 15.62 7.54 -6.19
C GLU A 82 14.17 7.68 -6.63
N ARG A 83 13.53 8.82 -6.30
CA ARG A 83 12.15 9.10 -6.71
C ARG A 83 11.99 9.20 -8.24
N GLU A 84 12.97 9.77 -8.94
CA GLU A 84 12.99 9.80 -10.41
C GLU A 84 13.08 8.37 -10.98
N VAL A 85 13.98 7.54 -10.46
CA VAL A 85 14.13 6.13 -10.90
C VAL A 85 12.83 5.35 -10.63
N ILE A 86 12.20 5.51 -9.46
CA ILE A 86 10.94 4.86 -9.13
C ILE A 86 9.84 5.24 -10.14
N ASN A 87 9.74 6.51 -10.52
CA ASN A 87 8.79 6.94 -11.55
C ASN A 87 9.05 6.26 -12.90
N HIS A 88 10.32 6.13 -13.32
CA HIS A 88 10.68 5.42 -14.54
C HIS A 88 10.33 3.93 -14.49
N LEU A 89 10.48 3.30 -13.33
CA LEU A 89 10.12 1.90 -13.11
C LEU A 89 8.59 1.71 -13.18
N PHE A 90 7.81 2.60 -12.59
CA PHE A 90 6.35 2.55 -12.69
C PHE A 90 5.85 2.80 -14.11
N GLN A 91 6.46 3.74 -14.86
CA GLN A 91 6.11 3.92 -16.27
C GLN A 91 6.37 2.63 -17.07
N ALA A 92 7.52 1.97 -16.83
CA ALA A 92 7.85 0.72 -17.50
C ALA A 92 6.88 -0.42 -17.14
N PHE A 93 6.44 -0.49 -15.89
CA PHE A 93 5.40 -1.42 -15.42
C PHE A 93 4.09 -1.18 -16.17
N VAL A 94 3.58 0.05 -16.21
CA VAL A 94 2.33 0.40 -16.88
C VAL A 94 2.40 0.05 -18.37
N ASP A 95 3.45 0.46 -19.07
CA ASP A 95 3.65 0.15 -20.49
C ASP A 95 3.64 -1.35 -20.76
N THR A 96 4.31 -2.12 -19.90
CA THR A 96 4.40 -3.59 -20.02
C THR A 96 3.03 -4.24 -19.87
N VAL A 97 2.28 -3.86 -18.84
CA VAL A 97 0.94 -4.42 -18.60
C VAL A 97 -0.02 -4.04 -19.74
N ARG A 98 -0.05 -2.79 -20.18
CA ARG A 98 -0.93 -2.34 -21.27
C ARG A 98 -0.63 -3.04 -22.59
N LYS A 99 0.64 -3.22 -22.91
CA LYS A 99 1.09 -3.93 -24.14
C LYS A 99 0.65 -5.40 -24.17
N SER A 100 0.44 -6.06 -23.03
CA SER A 100 0.07 -7.47 -22.96
C SER A 100 -1.35 -7.75 -23.48
N GLY A 101 -2.22 -6.75 -23.57
CA GLY A 101 -3.57 -6.84 -24.11
C GLY A 101 -4.56 -7.62 -23.20
N GLY A 102 -5.65 -8.11 -23.78
CA GLY A 102 -6.73 -8.74 -23.03
C GLY A 102 -7.34 -7.78 -22.01
N ASN A 103 -7.77 -8.27 -20.86
CA ASN A 103 -8.34 -7.43 -19.79
C ASN A 103 -7.30 -6.47 -19.16
N ASN A 104 -6.01 -6.70 -19.40
CA ASN A 104 -4.95 -5.81 -18.94
C ASN A 104 -4.99 -4.43 -19.62
N SER A 105 -5.62 -4.29 -20.77
CA SER A 105 -5.80 -2.99 -21.45
C SER A 105 -6.63 -2.00 -20.62
N SER A 106 -7.46 -2.49 -19.68
CA SER A 106 -8.33 -1.68 -18.82
C SER A 106 -8.23 -2.00 -17.34
N ARG A 107 -7.28 -2.87 -16.96
CA ARG A 107 -7.05 -3.25 -15.56
C ARG A 107 -6.59 -2.05 -14.74
N ALA A 108 -7.11 -1.89 -13.51
CA ALA A 108 -6.58 -0.92 -12.58
C ALA A 108 -5.13 -1.29 -12.19
N LEU A 109 -4.23 -0.31 -12.29
CA LEU A 109 -2.83 -0.43 -11.96
C LEU A 109 -2.49 0.49 -10.80
N ILE A 110 -1.65 0.02 -9.89
CA ILE A 110 -1.33 0.71 -8.67
C ILE A 110 0.16 1.09 -8.70
N ILE A 111 0.43 2.36 -8.42
CA ILE A 111 1.76 2.92 -8.23
C ILE A 111 1.89 3.47 -6.81
N THR A 112 3.11 3.67 -6.35
CA THR A 112 3.36 4.23 -5.02
C THR A 112 4.51 5.24 -5.02
N SER A 113 4.73 5.89 -3.89
CA SER A 113 5.88 6.76 -3.62
C SER A 113 7.12 5.95 -3.24
N HIS A 114 8.25 6.62 -3.03
CA HIS A 114 9.42 6.02 -2.36
C HIS A 114 9.00 5.43 -1.01
N ALA A 115 9.34 4.16 -0.76
CA ALA A 115 8.96 3.40 0.44
C ALA A 115 7.44 3.40 0.74
N ALA A 116 6.60 3.60 -0.26
CA ALA A 116 5.15 3.86 -0.11
C ALA A 116 4.82 4.97 0.92
N SER A 117 5.78 5.84 1.20
CA SER A 117 5.74 6.83 2.27
C SER A 117 4.77 7.98 1.96
N ILE A 118 4.16 8.53 3.03
CA ILE A 118 3.36 9.77 2.98
C ILE A 118 4.23 11.04 3.04
N GLU A 119 5.53 10.92 3.20
CA GLU A 119 6.43 12.07 3.25
C GLU A 119 6.23 13.01 2.05
N ALA A 120 6.23 14.31 2.34
CA ALA A 120 5.79 15.31 1.35
C ALA A 120 6.60 15.27 0.06
N ASP A 121 7.92 15.11 0.14
CA ASP A 121 8.79 15.02 -1.04
C ASP A 121 8.50 13.75 -1.85
N ALA A 122 8.33 12.60 -1.15
CA ALA A 122 8.00 11.35 -1.81
C ALA A 122 6.67 11.42 -2.56
N VAL A 123 5.63 11.97 -1.93
CA VAL A 123 4.29 12.11 -2.53
C VAL A 123 4.27 13.19 -3.63
N ASN A 124 4.97 14.31 -3.43
CA ASN A 124 4.97 15.41 -4.40
C ASN A 124 5.68 15.05 -5.70
N ASP A 125 6.67 14.18 -5.64
CA ASP A 125 7.46 13.76 -6.81
C ASP A 125 6.86 12.55 -7.54
N ILE A 126 5.71 11.99 -7.10
CA ILE A 126 4.99 10.98 -7.87
C ILE A 126 4.58 11.58 -9.22
N VAL A 127 5.04 10.96 -10.30
CA VAL A 127 4.59 11.22 -11.66
C VAL A 127 3.55 10.16 -12.03
N VAL A 128 2.27 10.55 -12.04
CA VAL A 128 1.20 9.64 -12.44
C VAL A 128 1.29 9.41 -13.95
N PRO A 129 1.45 8.15 -14.41
CA PRO A 129 1.44 7.84 -15.85
C PRO A 129 0.17 8.35 -16.55
N ASP A 130 0.28 8.70 -17.83
CA ASP A 130 -0.87 9.12 -18.67
C ASP A 130 -1.77 7.92 -19.00
N ASP A 131 -2.56 7.51 -18.01
CA ASP A 131 -3.46 6.36 -18.07
C ASP A 131 -4.62 6.60 -17.08
N ASP A 132 -5.86 6.37 -17.50
CA ASP A 132 -7.07 6.68 -16.74
C ASP A 132 -7.42 5.61 -15.68
N ARG A 133 -6.60 4.57 -15.53
CA ARG A 133 -6.79 3.45 -14.60
C ARG A 133 -5.69 3.32 -13.56
N ILE A 134 -5.03 4.42 -13.24
CA ILE A 134 -3.99 4.45 -12.21
C ILE A 134 -4.61 4.76 -10.85
N ILE A 135 -4.15 4.04 -9.83
CA ILE A 135 -4.45 4.25 -8.42
C ILE A 135 -3.12 4.54 -7.72
N VAL A 136 -3.08 5.49 -6.81
CA VAL A 136 -1.92 5.73 -5.94
C VAL A 136 -2.12 5.00 -4.62
N SER A 137 -1.14 4.17 -4.23
CA SER A 137 -1.08 3.46 -2.95
C SER A 137 -0.10 4.16 -2.02
N ILE A 138 -0.47 4.35 -0.76
CA ILE A 138 0.40 4.87 0.29
C ILE A 138 0.28 3.95 1.52
N HIS A 139 1.40 3.68 2.18
CA HIS A 139 1.42 3.01 3.48
C HIS A 139 1.48 4.07 4.57
N TYR A 140 0.48 4.08 5.44
CA TYR A 140 0.34 5.17 6.41
C TYR A 140 0.14 4.66 7.83
N TYR A 141 1.23 4.32 8.48
CA TYR A 141 1.28 3.86 9.87
C TYR A 141 1.48 5.06 10.81
N SER A 142 0.44 5.85 11.04
CA SER A 142 0.55 7.10 11.81
C SER A 142 -0.34 7.12 13.06
N PRO A 143 0.22 7.58 14.20
CA PRO A 143 1.62 7.87 14.45
C PRO A 143 2.45 6.58 14.61
N TRP A 144 3.69 6.57 14.11
CA TRP A 144 4.54 5.37 14.07
C TRP A 144 4.82 4.79 15.46
N ASP A 145 5.03 5.64 16.47
CA ASP A 145 5.29 5.20 17.85
C ASP A 145 4.08 4.48 18.48
N PHE A 146 2.85 4.68 17.99
CA PHE A 146 1.70 3.86 18.32
C PHE A 146 1.54 2.66 17.38
N ALA A 147 1.65 2.90 16.08
CA ALA A 147 1.32 1.89 15.06
C ALA A 147 2.37 0.78 14.96
N GLY A 148 3.67 1.10 14.90
CA GLY A 148 4.74 0.17 14.54
C GLY A 148 5.74 -0.15 15.65
N GLY A 149 6.06 0.77 16.53
CA GLY A 149 7.15 0.60 17.49
C GLY A 149 6.86 -0.44 18.58
N GLU A 150 7.69 -1.48 18.73
CA GLU A 150 7.58 -2.46 19.83
C GLU A 150 7.63 -1.81 21.22
N ASN A 151 8.46 -0.78 21.38
CA ASN A 151 8.60 0.01 22.61
C ASN A 151 7.86 1.36 22.54
N GLY A 152 6.94 1.49 21.59
CA GLY A 152 6.16 2.70 21.40
C GLY A 152 5.00 2.86 22.37
N LYS A 153 4.19 3.88 22.12
CA LYS A 153 3.01 4.18 22.93
C LYS A 153 1.95 3.07 22.83
N SER A 154 1.29 2.77 23.92
CA SER A 154 0.12 1.88 23.97
C SER A 154 -1.22 2.62 23.96
N ASP A 155 -1.22 3.94 24.09
CA ASP A 155 -2.37 4.82 24.07
C ASP A 155 -2.42 5.66 22.78
N TRP A 156 -3.63 6.00 22.35
CA TRP A 156 -3.94 6.82 21.19
C TRP A 156 -5.33 7.42 21.31
N GLY A 157 -5.56 8.52 20.66
CA GLY A 157 -6.90 9.08 20.48
C GLY A 157 -7.07 10.51 21.00
N SER A 158 -5.97 11.19 21.33
CA SER A 158 -6.01 12.63 21.62
C SER A 158 -6.46 13.41 20.37
N ASP A 159 -7.02 14.61 20.58
CA ASP A 159 -7.43 15.48 19.47
C ASP A 159 -6.27 15.89 18.56
N SER A 160 -5.05 16.00 19.12
CA SER A 160 -3.85 16.27 18.31
C SER A 160 -3.51 15.12 17.40
N GLU A 161 -3.48 13.88 17.91
CA GLU A 161 -3.17 12.66 17.11
C GLU A 161 -4.18 12.46 16.00
N LYS A 162 -5.48 12.63 16.30
CA LYS A 162 -6.53 12.57 15.29
C LYS A 162 -6.36 13.63 14.20
N LYS A 163 -6.08 14.87 14.62
CA LYS A 163 -5.84 15.98 13.68
C LYS A 163 -4.62 15.74 12.80
N ASP A 164 -3.55 15.16 13.35
CA ASP A 164 -2.33 14.89 12.57
C ASP A 164 -2.57 13.74 11.58
N LEU A 165 -3.31 12.70 11.96
CA LEU A 165 -3.77 11.65 11.04
C LEU A 165 -4.64 12.23 9.91
N ASP A 166 -5.61 13.07 10.25
CA ASP A 166 -6.50 13.72 9.29
C ASP A 166 -5.75 14.58 8.28
N LYS A 167 -4.71 15.31 8.69
CA LYS A 167 -3.85 16.11 7.78
C LYS A 167 -3.22 15.25 6.69
N GLY A 168 -2.77 14.03 7.02
CA GLY A 168 -2.23 13.11 6.03
C GLY A 168 -3.26 12.74 4.99
N PHE A 169 -4.48 12.40 5.39
CA PHE A 169 -5.56 12.10 4.45
C PHE A 169 -5.99 13.32 3.63
N ASP A 170 -6.05 14.50 4.24
CA ASP A 170 -6.37 15.76 3.53
C ASP A 170 -5.29 16.10 2.50
N PHE A 171 -4.03 15.84 2.81
CA PHE A 171 -2.91 16.01 1.87
C PHE A 171 -3.07 15.09 0.66
N LEU A 172 -3.30 13.78 0.87
CA LEU A 172 -3.51 12.83 -0.22
C LEU A 172 -4.74 13.19 -1.06
N LYS A 173 -5.83 13.59 -0.40
CA LYS A 173 -7.06 14.01 -1.09
C LYS A 173 -6.77 15.21 -2.01
N SER A 174 -6.15 16.25 -1.50
CA SER A 174 -5.85 17.46 -2.28
C SER A 174 -4.85 17.24 -3.41
N LYS A 175 -3.89 16.34 -3.19
CA LYS A 175 -2.84 16.03 -4.16
C LYS A 175 -3.36 15.22 -5.34
N PHE A 176 -4.24 14.23 -5.08
CA PHE A 176 -4.66 13.21 -6.06
C PHE A 176 -6.18 13.16 -6.28
N ILE A 177 -6.98 12.91 -5.25
CA ILE A 177 -8.42 12.63 -5.39
C ILE A 177 -9.16 13.81 -6.00
N ASP A 178 -8.88 15.03 -5.54
CA ASP A 178 -9.49 16.26 -6.07
C ASP A 178 -9.08 16.55 -7.54
N LYS A 179 -8.10 15.80 -8.06
CA LYS A 179 -7.65 15.84 -9.46
C LYS A 179 -8.10 14.61 -10.26
N GLY A 180 -8.94 13.75 -9.68
CA GLY A 180 -9.49 12.57 -10.35
C GLY A 180 -8.61 11.33 -10.29
N VAL A 181 -7.51 11.33 -9.51
CA VAL A 181 -6.65 10.15 -9.31
C VAL A 181 -7.06 9.45 -8.01
N PRO A 182 -7.56 8.21 -8.05
CA PRO A 182 -7.91 7.45 -6.85
C PRO A 182 -6.70 7.18 -5.96
N VAL A 183 -6.95 7.13 -4.65
CA VAL A 183 -5.93 6.79 -3.63
C VAL A 183 -6.43 5.64 -2.77
N ILE A 184 -5.52 4.73 -2.43
CA ILE A 184 -5.73 3.73 -1.38
C ILE A 184 -4.64 3.87 -0.32
N ILE A 185 -4.97 3.47 0.90
CA ILE A 185 -3.96 3.12 1.89
C ILE A 185 -3.70 1.63 1.73
N GLY A 186 -2.57 1.30 1.10
CA GLY A 186 -2.17 -0.09 0.81
C GLY A 186 -1.83 -0.87 2.06
N GLU A 187 -1.31 -0.17 3.08
CA GLU A 187 -1.06 -0.76 4.39
C GLU A 187 -1.28 0.24 5.51
N PHE A 188 -1.93 -0.21 6.57
CA PHE A 188 -1.99 0.43 7.88
C PHE A 188 -2.27 -0.61 8.96
N GLY A 189 -2.00 -0.28 10.20
CA GLY A 189 -2.26 -1.18 11.31
C GLY A 189 -1.71 -0.62 12.62
N ALA A 190 -1.83 -1.42 13.68
CA ALA A 190 -1.18 -1.14 14.95
C ALA A 190 -0.76 -2.43 15.62
N THR A 191 0.50 -2.49 16.08
CA THR A 191 1.03 -3.65 16.79
C THR A 191 0.31 -3.89 18.12
N ASN A 192 0.26 -5.16 18.51
CA ASN A 192 -0.33 -5.55 19.78
C ASN A 192 0.59 -5.16 20.95
N LYS A 193 0.10 -4.27 21.80
CA LYS A 193 0.74 -3.83 23.05
C LYS A 193 -0.16 -4.14 24.25
N ASN A 194 -0.99 -5.21 24.15
CA ASN A 194 -2.03 -5.56 25.12
C ASN A 194 -3.04 -4.42 25.36
N ASN A 195 -3.38 -3.69 24.30
CA ASN A 195 -4.19 -2.47 24.30
C ASN A 195 -5.37 -2.55 23.32
N ASP A 196 -6.07 -3.68 23.26
CA ASP A 196 -7.09 -4.00 22.26
C ASP A 196 -8.19 -2.94 22.12
N SER A 197 -8.65 -2.35 23.22
CA SER A 197 -9.68 -1.30 23.19
C SER A 197 -9.19 -0.02 22.51
N VAL A 198 -7.91 0.31 22.71
CA VAL A 198 -7.28 1.49 22.07
C VAL A 198 -7.06 1.20 20.60
N ARG A 199 -6.54 0.00 20.25
CA ARG A 199 -6.40 -0.44 18.86
C ARG A 199 -7.74 -0.42 18.13
N ALA A 200 -8.82 -0.90 18.76
CA ALA A 200 -10.16 -0.86 18.17
C ALA A 200 -10.61 0.59 17.89
N SER A 201 -10.41 1.49 18.84
CA SER A 201 -10.73 2.91 18.66
C SER A 201 -9.92 3.56 17.52
N TYR A 202 -8.64 3.21 17.43
CA TYR A 202 -7.76 3.65 16.33
C TYR A 202 -8.27 3.13 14.99
N MET A 203 -8.54 1.84 14.84
CA MET A 203 -9.02 1.24 13.60
C MET A 203 -10.33 1.85 13.12
N GLU A 204 -11.30 2.04 14.02
CA GLU A 204 -12.58 2.66 13.67
C GLU A 204 -12.37 4.10 13.17
N TYR A 205 -11.60 4.90 13.91
CA TYR A 205 -11.36 6.29 13.53
C TYR A 205 -10.59 6.40 12.22
N TYR A 206 -9.52 5.61 12.07
CA TYR A 206 -8.67 5.61 10.88
C TYR A 206 -9.48 5.33 9.61
N VAL A 207 -10.20 4.21 9.59
CA VAL A 207 -10.97 3.78 8.42
C VAL A 207 -12.10 4.77 8.12
N LYS A 208 -12.80 5.27 9.16
CA LYS A 208 -13.86 6.26 9.00
C LYS A 208 -13.33 7.57 8.43
N SER A 209 -12.20 8.05 8.92
CA SER A 209 -11.57 9.29 8.46
C SER A 209 -11.08 9.18 7.03
N ALA A 210 -10.40 8.09 6.67
CA ALA A 210 -9.98 7.80 5.30
C ALA A 210 -11.17 7.71 4.34
N LYS A 211 -12.20 6.93 4.71
CA LYS A 211 -13.43 6.77 3.91
C LYS A 211 -14.14 8.11 3.65
N SER A 212 -14.22 8.99 4.63
CA SER A 212 -14.86 10.30 4.48
C SER A 212 -14.19 11.18 3.42
N ARG A 213 -12.96 10.82 3.02
CA ARG A 213 -12.17 11.48 1.98
C ARG A 213 -12.10 10.68 0.67
N GLY A 214 -12.84 9.56 0.58
CA GLY A 214 -12.85 8.68 -0.60
C GLY A 214 -11.65 7.74 -0.68
N ILE A 215 -10.97 7.47 0.43
CA ILE A 215 -9.79 6.59 0.50
C ILE A 215 -10.21 5.23 1.08
N THR A 216 -9.89 4.15 0.36
CA THR A 216 -10.04 2.77 0.82
C THR A 216 -8.76 2.32 1.51
N CYS A 217 -8.89 1.50 2.57
CA CYS A 217 -7.75 1.08 3.38
C CYS A 217 -7.61 -0.45 3.41
N PHE A 218 -6.37 -0.93 3.42
CA PHE A 218 -6.01 -2.33 3.60
C PHE A 218 -5.25 -2.48 4.92
N ILE A 219 -5.74 -3.35 5.79
CA ILE A 219 -5.11 -3.63 7.09
C ILE A 219 -3.95 -4.58 6.88
N TRP A 220 -2.78 -4.23 7.42
CA TRP A 220 -1.65 -5.15 7.47
C TRP A 220 -1.87 -6.22 8.55
N ASP A 221 -1.91 -7.48 8.14
CA ASP A 221 -1.99 -8.66 9.00
C ASP A 221 -0.85 -9.64 8.64
N ASN A 222 0.20 -9.67 9.44
CA ASN A 222 1.32 -10.60 9.23
C ASN A 222 1.09 -11.98 9.89
N GLY A 223 -0.05 -12.21 10.53
CA GLY A 223 -0.39 -13.47 11.21
C GLY A 223 0.32 -13.69 12.54
N THR A 224 1.16 -12.75 13.00
CA THR A 224 1.89 -12.84 14.27
C THR A 224 1.12 -12.09 15.36
N LYS A 225 0.58 -12.82 16.35
CA LYS A 225 -0.29 -12.30 17.41
C LYS A 225 0.30 -11.13 18.18
N ASP A 226 1.60 -11.18 18.47
CA ASP A 226 2.29 -10.18 19.28
C ASP A 226 2.78 -8.98 18.43
N GLU A 227 2.47 -8.97 17.15
CA GLU A 227 2.76 -7.88 16.20
C GLU A 227 1.45 -7.34 15.60
N PHE A 228 1.29 -7.45 14.28
CA PHE A 228 0.12 -6.94 13.54
C PHE A 228 -0.98 -8.00 13.33
N GLY A 229 -0.74 -9.26 13.71
CA GLY A 229 -1.65 -10.36 13.44
C GLY A 229 -3.04 -10.17 14.07
N LEU A 230 -4.06 -10.27 13.26
CA LEU A 230 -5.47 -10.22 13.64
C LEU A 230 -6.11 -11.61 13.58
N LEU A 231 -5.68 -12.41 12.61
CA LEU A 231 -6.19 -13.76 12.35
C LEU A 231 -5.16 -14.83 12.75
N ASP A 232 -5.57 -15.78 13.59
CA ASP A 232 -4.84 -17.03 13.76
C ASP A 232 -5.06 -17.89 12.51
N ARG A 233 -4.04 -18.00 11.68
CA ARG A 233 -4.10 -18.74 10.41
C ARG A 233 -4.16 -20.27 10.60
N ASN A 234 -3.87 -20.78 11.80
CA ASN A 234 -3.94 -22.21 12.10
C ASN A 234 -5.35 -22.62 12.55
N SER A 235 -5.93 -21.85 13.47
CA SER A 235 -7.28 -22.13 14.00
C SER A 235 -8.39 -21.48 13.19
N LEU A 236 -8.07 -20.56 12.27
CA LEU A 236 -8.99 -19.72 11.49
C LEU A 236 -9.94 -18.91 12.39
N THR A 237 -9.41 -18.44 13.52
CA THR A 237 -10.15 -17.60 14.46
C THR A 237 -9.47 -16.25 14.65
N TRP A 238 -10.25 -15.23 14.98
CA TRP A 238 -9.68 -13.91 15.24
C TRP A 238 -8.96 -13.88 16.60
N TYR A 239 -7.71 -13.43 16.61
CA TYR A 239 -7.01 -13.07 17.85
C TYR A 239 -7.70 -11.88 18.52
N PHE A 240 -8.13 -10.89 17.71
CA PHE A 240 -8.66 -9.62 18.19
C PHE A 240 -9.91 -9.22 17.41
N LYS A 241 -10.99 -9.97 17.60
CA LYS A 241 -12.26 -9.74 16.88
C LYS A 241 -12.81 -8.33 17.06
N ASN A 242 -12.68 -7.74 18.24
CA ASN A 242 -13.13 -6.38 18.51
C ASN A 242 -12.39 -5.32 17.66
N VAL A 243 -11.11 -5.55 17.36
CA VAL A 243 -10.29 -4.67 16.51
C VAL A 243 -10.77 -4.77 15.05
N VAL A 244 -11.06 -5.99 14.59
CA VAL A 244 -11.62 -6.22 13.24
C VAL A 244 -13.02 -5.62 13.12
N ASP A 245 -13.90 -5.86 14.10
CA ASP A 245 -15.26 -5.31 14.09
C ASP A 245 -15.26 -3.78 14.08
N ALA A 246 -14.29 -3.15 14.76
CA ALA A 246 -14.13 -1.71 14.78
C ALA A 246 -13.71 -1.16 13.41
N ALA A 247 -12.77 -1.80 12.72
CA ALA A 247 -12.39 -1.44 11.36
C ALA A 247 -13.59 -1.54 10.39
N VAL A 248 -14.34 -2.66 10.46
CA VAL A 248 -15.57 -2.85 9.66
C VAL A 248 -16.62 -1.78 9.99
N LYS A 249 -16.75 -1.38 11.26
CA LYS A 249 -17.66 -0.30 11.65
C LYS A 249 -17.26 1.04 11.05
N GLY A 250 -15.94 1.35 11.04
CA GLY A 250 -15.41 2.55 10.40
C GLY A 250 -15.66 2.59 8.89
N ALA A 251 -15.75 1.42 8.24
CA ALA A 251 -16.01 1.28 6.82
C ALA A 251 -17.51 1.41 6.42
N LYS A 252 -18.43 1.44 7.36
CA LYS A 252 -19.87 1.64 7.11
C LYS A 252 -20.24 3.11 7.04
#